data_9c6161b98eb6a289605b03714de99144
#
_entry.id   9c6161b98eb6a289605b03714de99144
#
_cell.length_a   1.000
_cell.length_b   1.000
_cell.length_c   1.000
_cell.angle_alpha   90.00
_cell.angle_beta   90.00
_cell.angle_gamma   90.00
#
_symmetry.space_group_name_H-M   'P 1'
#
loop_
_entity.id
_entity.type
_entity.pdbx_description
1 polymer ?
#
loop_
_entity_poly.entity_id
_entity_poly.type
_entity_poly.pdbx_seq_one_letter_code
_entity_poly.pdbx_strand_id
1 'polypeptide(L)'
;MLKKSEMEPILIELKKGKKSMEIDPHDGEEFGYVIHGKITLMNGDEEYEVKKGETFYLKGNLPHYIVNKHDTLAKVIWVSTPPIF
;
A
#
# COMPACT_ATOMS: atom_id res chain seq x y z
N MET A 1 -14.49 0.72 -25.34
CA MET A 1 -13.31 1.27 -24.69
C MET A 1 -13.62 1.67 -23.26
N LEU A 2 -12.78 1.31 -22.34
CA LEU A 2 -12.98 1.67 -20.94
C LEU A 2 -12.57 3.12 -20.73
N LYS A 3 -13.35 3.83 -19.93
CA LYS A 3 -12.98 5.17 -19.52
C LYS A 3 -11.81 5.10 -18.55
N LYS A 4 -11.02 6.16 -18.50
CA LYS A 4 -9.97 6.29 -17.51
C LYS A 4 -10.60 6.25 -16.11
N SER A 5 -10.13 5.35 -15.28
CA SER A 5 -10.62 5.21 -13.90
C SER A 5 -10.06 6.33 -13.02
N GLU A 6 -10.87 6.76 -12.06
CA GLU A 6 -10.41 7.65 -10.99
C GLU A 6 -9.67 6.87 -9.90
N MET A 7 -9.78 5.56 -9.91
CA MET A 7 -9.06 4.67 -8.99
C MET A 7 -8.03 3.87 -9.76
N GLU A 8 -6.87 3.71 -9.19
CA GLU A 8 -5.80 2.90 -9.76
C GLU A 8 -5.48 1.76 -8.81
N PRO A 9 -5.98 0.54 -9.07
CA PRO A 9 -5.59 -0.63 -8.29
C PRO A 9 -4.31 -1.24 -8.84
N ILE A 10 -3.41 -1.63 -7.94
CA ILE A 10 -2.22 -2.40 -8.33
C ILE A 10 -2.03 -3.56 -7.37
N LEU A 11 -1.41 -4.61 -7.85
CA LEU A 11 -0.98 -5.74 -7.03
C LEU A 11 0.51 -5.57 -6.74
N ILE A 12 0.85 -5.55 -5.48
CA ILE A 12 2.25 -5.45 -5.04
C ILE A 12 2.64 -6.77 -4.39
N GLU A 13 3.77 -7.31 -4.82
CA GLU A 13 4.37 -8.49 -4.18
C GLU A 13 5.70 -8.08 -3.58
N LEU A 14 5.89 -8.36 -2.30
CA LEU A 14 7.10 -8.01 -1.58
C LEU A 14 7.73 -9.26 -0.95
N LYS A 15 8.93 -9.57 -1.36
CA LYS A 15 9.77 -10.59 -0.72
C LYS A 15 10.30 -10.03 0.60
N LYS A 16 10.81 -10.91 1.45
CA LYS A 16 11.43 -10.53 2.72
C LYS A 16 12.41 -9.36 2.54
N GLY A 17 12.26 -8.36 3.37
CA GLY A 17 13.13 -7.20 3.41
C GLY A 17 12.88 -6.16 2.32
N LYS A 18 11.96 -6.42 1.41
CA LYS A 18 11.66 -5.49 0.32
C LYS A 18 10.58 -4.51 0.72
N LYS A 19 10.63 -3.33 0.13
CA LYS A 19 9.64 -2.28 0.37
C LYS A 19 9.13 -1.73 -0.95
N SER A 20 7.93 -1.15 -0.90
CA SER A 20 7.38 -0.40 -2.02
C SER A 20 8.14 0.92 -2.18
N MET A 21 7.92 1.58 -3.31
CA MET A 21 8.41 2.94 -3.50
C MET A 21 7.79 3.84 -2.43
N GLU A 22 8.61 4.72 -1.84
CA GLU A 22 8.09 5.74 -0.93
C GLU A 22 7.28 6.74 -1.74
N ILE A 23 6.07 7.02 -1.25
CA ILE A 23 5.15 7.91 -1.93
C ILE A 23 5.12 9.24 -1.18
N ASP A 24 5.43 10.31 -1.90
CA ASP A 24 5.41 11.66 -1.34
C ASP A 24 3.98 12.09 -1.00
N PRO A 25 3.79 13.02 -0.07
CA PRO A 25 2.46 13.54 0.23
C PRO A 25 1.76 14.06 -1.02
N HIS A 26 0.48 13.78 -1.12
CA HIS A 26 -0.34 14.18 -2.27
C HIS A 26 -1.80 14.31 -1.84
N ASP A 27 -2.60 14.99 -2.64
CA ASP A 27 -4.05 15.02 -2.43
C ASP A 27 -4.63 13.68 -2.86
N GLY A 28 -5.64 13.23 -2.14
CA GLY A 28 -6.34 11.99 -2.47
C GLY A 28 -6.31 10.99 -1.33
N GLU A 29 -6.83 9.82 -1.64
CA GLU A 29 -6.98 8.74 -0.69
C GLU A 29 -6.45 7.45 -1.26
N GLU A 30 -6.05 6.55 -0.35
CA GLU A 30 -5.55 5.23 -0.72
C GLU A 30 -6.04 4.21 0.27
N PHE A 31 -6.24 2.99 -0.21
CA PHE A 31 -6.43 1.87 0.69
C PHE A 31 -5.70 0.64 0.16
N GLY A 32 -5.43 -0.29 1.05
CA GLY A 32 -4.85 -1.56 0.67
C GLY A 32 -5.54 -2.73 1.37
N TYR A 33 -5.40 -3.89 0.76
CA TYR A 33 -5.89 -5.15 1.32
C TYR A 33 -4.78 -6.19 1.21
N VAL A 34 -4.41 -6.78 2.35
CA VAL A 34 -3.35 -7.79 2.38
C VAL A 34 -3.94 -9.15 2.01
N ILE A 35 -3.56 -9.66 0.84
CA ILE A 35 -4.04 -10.95 0.35
C ILE A 35 -3.27 -12.11 0.98
N HIS A 36 -1.97 -11.92 1.19
CA HIS A 36 -1.08 -12.97 1.66
C HIS A 36 0.05 -12.37 2.50
N GLY A 37 0.45 -13.08 3.54
CA GLY A 37 1.52 -12.62 4.42
C GLY A 37 1.09 -11.45 5.29
N LYS A 38 2.05 -10.61 5.63
CA LYS A 38 1.79 -9.38 6.39
C LYS A 38 2.82 -8.33 6.03
N ILE A 39 2.44 -7.08 6.19
CA ILE A 39 3.31 -5.95 5.88
C ILE A 39 3.31 -4.96 7.04
N THR A 40 4.32 -4.10 7.03
CA THR A 40 4.36 -2.94 7.90
C THR A 40 4.08 -1.73 7.03
N LEU A 41 3.06 -0.97 7.42
CA LEU A 41 2.73 0.29 6.77
C LEU A 41 3.45 1.41 7.50
N MET A 42 4.24 2.17 6.77
CA MET A 42 4.89 3.37 7.29
C MET A 42 4.12 4.57 6.79
N ASN A 43 3.58 5.37 7.70
CA ASN A 43 2.81 6.56 7.37
C ASN A 43 3.33 7.73 8.20
N GLY A 44 4.19 8.55 7.58
CA GLY A 44 4.94 9.53 8.33
C GLY A 44 5.84 8.82 9.34
N ASP A 45 5.76 9.22 10.59
CA ASP A 45 6.53 8.61 11.68
C ASP A 45 5.83 7.42 12.33
N GLU A 46 4.60 7.12 11.90
CA GLU A 46 3.82 6.03 12.48
C GLU A 46 4.01 4.73 11.72
N GLU A 47 3.94 3.64 12.46
CA GLU A 47 4.19 2.30 11.95
C GLU A 47 3.04 1.39 12.35
N TYR A 48 2.46 0.68 11.37
CA TYR A 48 1.33 -0.22 11.59
C TYR A 48 1.59 -1.57 10.97
N GLU A 49 1.29 -2.65 11.68
CA GLU A 49 1.33 -3.99 11.11
C GLU A 49 -0.03 -4.35 10.55
N VAL A 50 -0.07 -4.80 9.29
CA VAL A 50 -1.30 -5.21 8.61
C VAL A 50 -1.13 -6.63 8.13
N LYS A 51 -2.05 -7.51 8.54
CA LYS A 51 -1.99 -8.95 8.31
C LYS A 51 -2.93 -9.37 7.18
N LYS A 52 -2.72 -10.58 6.70
CA LYS A 52 -3.62 -11.20 5.71
C LYS A 52 -5.09 -11.02 6.12
N GLY A 53 -5.88 -10.55 5.18
CA GLY A 53 -7.31 -10.32 5.39
C GLY A 53 -7.64 -8.96 5.98
N GLU A 54 -6.64 -8.17 6.35
CA GLU A 54 -6.85 -6.84 6.90
C GLU A 54 -6.63 -5.77 5.84
N THR A 55 -7.21 -4.60 6.08
CA THR A 55 -7.08 -3.45 5.19
C THR A 55 -6.40 -2.30 5.91
N PHE A 56 -5.87 -1.37 5.11
CA PHE A 56 -5.41 -0.09 5.62
C PHE A 56 -5.96 1.03 4.75
N TYR A 57 -6.02 2.22 5.32
CA TYR A 57 -6.57 3.40 4.66
C TYR A 57 -5.71 4.61 4.98
N LEU A 58 -5.42 5.41 3.97
CA LEU A 58 -4.59 6.60 4.10
C LEU A 58 -5.22 7.78 3.38
N LYS A 59 -5.00 8.97 3.90
CA LYS A 59 -5.38 10.21 3.21
C LYS A 59 -4.29 10.73 2.28
N GLY A 60 -3.11 10.15 2.29
CA GLY A 60 -2.03 10.57 1.41
C GLY A 60 -1.30 11.85 1.81
N ASN A 61 -1.62 12.44 2.95
CA ASN A 61 -1.04 13.71 3.39
C ASN A 61 0.32 13.58 4.08
N LEU A 62 0.85 12.38 4.21
CA LEU A 62 2.16 12.09 4.77
C LEU A 62 2.93 11.17 3.82
N PRO A 63 4.28 11.21 3.85
CA PRO A 63 5.06 10.23 3.11
C PRO A 63 4.70 8.82 3.59
N HIS A 64 4.54 7.88 2.69
CA HIS A 64 4.12 6.53 3.07
C HIS A 64 4.66 5.46 2.15
N TYR A 65 4.84 4.27 2.70
CA TYR A 65 5.24 3.08 1.95
C TYR A 65 4.93 1.84 2.78
N ILE A 66 5.02 0.67 2.15
CA ILE A 66 4.89 -0.60 2.86
C ILE A 66 6.21 -1.38 2.75
N VAL A 67 6.49 -2.18 3.75
CA VAL A 67 7.69 -3.01 3.80
C VAL A 67 7.33 -4.38 4.34
N ASN A 68 7.96 -5.42 3.80
CA ASN A 68 7.83 -6.77 4.31
C ASN A 68 9.02 -7.09 5.21
N LYS A 69 8.80 -7.06 6.52
CA LYS A 69 9.83 -7.38 7.53
C LYS A 69 9.80 -8.86 7.93
N HIS A 70 9.04 -9.67 7.23
CA HIS A 70 8.79 -11.07 7.60
C HIS A 70 9.33 -12.03 6.55
N ASP A 71 9.39 -13.31 6.90
CA ASP A 71 9.95 -14.34 6.01
C ASP A 71 9.02 -14.76 4.89
N THR A 72 7.71 -14.58 5.09
CA THR A 72 6.70 -14.97 4.12
C THR A 72 6.50 -13.88 3.08
N LEU A 73 6.39 -14.28 1.80
CA LEU A 73 6.04 -13.35 0.73
C LEU A 73 4.75 -12.62 1.07
N ALA A 74 4.72 -11.32 0.86
CA ALA A 74 3.53 -10.50 1.07
C ALA A 74 2.93 -10.11 -0.27
N LYS A 75 1.59 -10.15 -0.35
CA LYS A 75 0.84 -9.71 -1.52
C LYS A 75 -0.25 -8.75 -1.07
N VAL A 76 -0.29 -7.60 -1.69
CA VAL A 76 -1.19 -6.51 -1.30
C VAL A 76 -1.84 -5.92 -2.54
N ILE A 77 -3.16 -5.77 -2.51
CA ILE A 77 -3.85 -4.92 -3.47
C ILE A 77 -3.88 -3.52 -2.89
N TRP A 78 -3.36 -2.57 -3.65
CA TRP A 78 -3.28 -1.17 -3.23
C TRP A 78 -4.03 -0.32 -4.24
N VAL A 79 -4.94 0.50 -3.76
CA VAL A 79 -5.78 1.35 -4.61
C VAL A 79 -5.56 2.80 -4.24
N SER A 80 -5.31 3.62 -5.24
CA SER A 80 -5.14 5.06 -5.09
C SER A 80 -6.20 5.82 -5.89
N THR A 81 -6.70 6.90 -5.33
CA THR A 81 -7.59 7.82 -6.02
C THR A 81 -7.23 9.26 -5.62
N PRO A 82 -6.85 10.14 -6.59
CA PRO A 82 -6.59 9.83 -7.99
C PRO A 82 -5.36 8.95 -8.18
N PRO A 83 -5.13 8.42 -9.40
CA PRO A 83 -3.98 7.57 -9.68
C PRO A 83 -2.64 8.25 -9.35
N ILE A 84 -1.73 7.48 -8.73
CA ILE A 84 -0.39 7.96 -8.36
C ILE A 84 0.71 6.97 -8.76
N PHE A 85 0.33 5.80 -9.20
CA PHE A 85 1.29 4.75 -9.60
C PHE A 85 1.65 4.81 -11.07
#